data_93379acf13d0c3487dfd35bbaba50fea
#
_entry.id   93379acf13d0c3487dfd35bbaba50fea
#
_cell.length_a   1.000
_cell.length_b   1.000
_cell.length_c   1.000
_cell.angle_alpha   90.00
_cell.angle_beta   90.00
_cell.angle_gamma   90.00
#
_symmetry.space_group_name_H-M   'P 1'
#
loop_
_entity.id
_entity.type
_entity.pdbx_description
1 polymer ?
#
loop_
_entity_poly.entity_id
_entity_poly.type
_entity_poly.pdbx_seq_one_letter_code
_entity_poly.pdbx_strand_id
1 'polypeptide(L)'
;MKKRLDKSKKIVLYGAGQKSHGIYNALCMSGYKIAYCVVTNACIEESDFEDVKVYSFSKRKNEIIMSGYQLVIACAQKSEEDIARNIERNGLKEYWKTNEMPWSVDFEYYRKLDAQG
;
A
#
# COMPACT_ATOMS: atom_id res chain seq x y z
N MET A 1 11.32 13.14 -11.88
CA MET A 1 10.03 13.37 -11.20
C MET A 1 9.23 12.07 -11.18
N LYS A 2 8.76 11.66 -10.01
CA LYS A 2 7.99 10.44 -9.89
C LYS A 2 6.58 10.62 -10.47
N LYS A 3 6.07 9.60 -11.15
CA LYS A 3 4.71 9.62 -11.68
C LYS A 3 3.71 9.71 -10.55
N ARG A 4 2.60 10.38 -10.83
CA ARG A 4 1.47 10.39 -9.91
C ARG A 4 0.75 9.05 -9.95
N LEU A 5 0.05 8.73 -8.87
CA LEU A 5 -0.83 7.56 -8.87
C LEU A 5 -1.92 7.72 -9.91
N ASP A 6 -2.21 6.63 -10.60
CA ASP A 6 -3.20 6.58 -11.67
C ASP A 6 -4.47 5.91 -11.14
N LYS A 7 -5.59 6.63 -11.17
CA LYS A 7 -6.86 6.11 -10.68
C LYS A 7 -7.42 4.98 -11.52
N SER A 8 -6.96 4.82 -12.76
CA SER A 8 -7.39 3.73 -13.62
C SER A 8 -6.74 2.40 -13.28
N LYS A 9 -5.69 2.44 -12.47
CA LYS A 9 -4.95 1.24 -12.04
C LYS A 9 -5.19 0.98 -10.56
N LYS A 10 -5.30 -0.29 -10.21
CA LYS A 10 -5.49 -0.66 -8.81
C LYS A 10 -4.20 -0.49 -8.02
N ILE A 11 -4.37 -0.28 -6.72
CA ILE A 11 -3.25 -0.11 -5.78
C ILE A 11 -3.12 -1.36 -4.94
N VAL A 12 -1.88 -1.76 -4.68
CA VAL A 12 -1.54 -2.76 -3.68
C VAL A 12 -0.84 -2.05 -2.55
N LEU A 13 -1.33 -2.22 -1.33
CA LEU A 13 -0.69 -1.63 -0.15
C LEU A 13 0.33 -2.61 0.42
N TYR A 14 1.53 -2.13 0.69
CA TYR A 14 2.52 -2.93 1.41
C TYR A 14 2.43 -2.57 2.88
N GLY A 15 1.75 -3.41 3.63
CA GLY A 15 1.48 -3.22 5.04
C GLY A 15 0.01 -3.49 5.35
N ALA A 16 -0.25 -3.98 6.56
CA ALA A 16 -1.60 -4.27 7.01
C ALA A 16 -1.74 -3.92 8.49
N GLY A 17 -1.02 -2.91 8.95
CA GLY A 17 -1.05 -2.44 10.31
C GLY A 17 -1.93 -1.21 10.47
N GLN A 18 -1.78 -0.57 11.61
CA GLN A 18 -2.62 0.58 11.98
C GLN A 18 -2.48 1.74 11.00
N LYS A 19 -1.26 2.06 10.58
CA LYS A 19 -1.03 3.13 9.61
C LYS A 19 -1.67 2.82 8.26
N SER A 20 -1.71 1.54 7.89
CA SER A 20 -2.30 1.11 6.63
C SER A 20 -3.80 1.38 6.56
N HIS A 21 -4.51 1.29 7.68
CA HIS A 21 -5.95 1.58 7.72
C HIS A 21 -6.23 3.02 7.31
N GLY A 22 -5.49 3.97 7.85
CA GLY A 22 -5.66 5.38 7.50
C GLY A 22 -5.36 5.65 6.03
N ILE A 23 -4.29 5.06 5.52
CA ILE A 23 -3.91 5.21 4.11
C ILE A 23 -4.96 4.56 3.20
N TYR A 24 -5.43 3.38 3.56
CA TYR A 24 -6.49 2.68 2.84
C TYR A 24 -7.73 3.57 2.71
N ASN A 25 -8.21 4.09 3.82
CA ASN A 25 -9.40 4.93 3.84
C ASN A 25 -9.20 6.21 3.02
N ALA A 26 -8.04 6.86 3.16
CA ALA A 26 -7.75 8.08 2.42
C ALA A 26 -7.74 7.84 0.91
N LEU A 27 -7.14 6.75 0.47
CA LEU A 27 -7.08 6.42 -0.94
C LEU A 27 -8.46 6.08 -1.50
N CYS A 28 -9.23 5.28 -0.77
CA CYS A 28 -10.58 4.92 -1.20
C CYS A 28 -11.48 6.15 -1.31
N MET A 29 -11.40 7.05 -0.34
CA MET A 29 -12.19 8.30 -0.38
C MET A 29 -11.76 9.22 -1.50
N SER A 30 -10.53 9.09 -1.98
CA SER A 30 -10.03 9.89 -3.11
C SER A 30 -10.31 9.25 -4.46
N GLY A 31 -11.02 8.12 -4.49
CA GLY A 31 -11.42 7.47 -5.73
C GLY A 31 -10.48 6.40 -6.25
N TYR A 32 -9.47 6.02 -5.47
CA TYR A 32 -8.59 4.93 -5.85
C TYR A 32 -9.19 3.59 -5.43
N LYS A 33 -8.81 2.54 -6.14
CA LYS A 33 -9.25 1.18 -5.83
C LYS A 33 -8.06 0.35 -5.32
N ILE A 34 -8.28 -0.37 -4.24
CA ILE A 34 -7.25 -1.21 -3.63
C ILE A 34 -7.53 -2.65 -4.02
N ALA A 35 -6.52 -3.31 -4.61
CA ALA A 35 -6.66 -4.71 -5.00
C ALA A 35 -6.51 -5.64 -3.80
N TYR A 36 -5.45 -5.45 -3.03
CA TYR A 36 -5.18 -6.22 -1.81
C TYR A 36 -3.98 -5.60 -1.10
N CYS A 37 -3.67 -6.15 0.09
CA CYS A 37 -2.48 -5.78 0.82
C CYS A 37 -1.45 -6.90 0.75
N VAL A 38 -0.17 -6.56 0.88
CA VAL A 38 0.90 -7.53 1.00
C VAL A 38 1.75 -7.18 2.22
N VAL A 39 2.36 -8.20 2.80
CA VAL A 39 3.32 -8.05 3.89
C VAL A 39 4.53 -8.93 3.56
N THR A 40 5.64 -8.72 4.25
CA THR A 40 6.87 -9.48 3.97
C THR A 40 6.64 -10.97 4.17
N ASN A 41 6.04 -11.34 5.30
CA ASN A 41 5.70 -12.73 5.60
C ASN A 41 4.33 -12.78 6.24
N ALA A 42 3.34 -13.28 5.51
CA ALA A 42 2.00 -13.44 6.06
C ALA A 42 1.96 -14.70 6.92
N CYS A 43 1.60 -14.56 8.20
CA CYS A 43 1.41 -15.70 9.09
C CYS A 43 0.19 -16.49 8.66
N ILE A 44 -0.84 -15.81 8.20
CA ILE A 44 -2.08 -16.43 7.70
C ILE A 44 -2.33 -15.85 6.32
N GLU A 45 -2.31 -16.71 5.31
CA GLU A 45 -2.62 -16.28 3.94
C GLU A 45 -4.09 -15.90 3.83
N GLU A 46 -4.35 -14.88 3.03
CA GLU A 46 -5.70 -14.40 2.76
C GLU A 46 -6.44 -13.91 4.01
N SER A 47 -5.68 -13.41 5.01
CA SER A 47 -6.33 -12.77 6.15
C SER A 47 -7.03 -11.49 5.70
N ASP A 48 -8.06 -11.09 6.44
CA ASP A 48 -8.85 -9.91 6.09
C ASP A 48 -8.17 -8.62 6.56
N PHE A 49 -8.24 -7.60 5.72
CA PHE A 49 -7.86 -6.23 6.06
C PHE A 49 -8.84 -5.30 5.35
N GLU A 50 -9.68 -4.61 6.10
CA GLU A 50 -10.77 -3.82 5.52
C GLU A 50 -11.59 -4.71 4.57
N ASP A 51 -11.80 -4.28 3.35
CA ASP A 51 -12.56 -5.03 2.35
C ASP A 51 -11.67 -5.88 1.44
N VAL A 52 -10.40 -6.04 1.78
CA VAL A 52 -9.45 -6.76 0.93
C VAL A 52 -8.69 -7.82 1.73
N LYS A 53 -7.93 -8.65 1.03
CA LYS A 53 -7.15 -9.71 1.64
C LYS A 53 -5.68 -9.30 1.79
N VAL A 54 -4.95 -10.02 2.64
CA VAL A 54 -3.52 -9.82 2.86
C VAL A 54 -2.77 -11.06 2.39
N TYR A 55 -1.73 -10.84 1.60
CA TYR A 55 -0.90 -11.93 1.06
C TYR A 55 0.57 -11.66 1.36
N SER A 56 1.42 -12.68 1.18
CA SER A 56 2.86 -12.48 1.24
C SER A 56 3.32 -11.81 -0.05
N PHE A 57 4.18 -10.78 0.08
CA PHE A 57 4.68 -10.05 -1.06
C PHE A 57 5.40 -10.96 -2.05
N SER A 58 6.24 -11.87 -1.56
CA SER A 58 6.99 -12.78 -2.42
C SER A 58 6.11 -13.64 -3.30
N LYS A 59 4.90 -13.94 -2.85
CA LYS A 59 3.93 -14.75 -3.61
C LYS A 59 3.15 -13.94 -4.63
N ARG A 60 3.03 -12.63 -4.44
CA ARG A 60 2.21 -11.76 -5.30
C ARG A 60 3.02 -10.82 -6.18
N LYS A 61 4.34 -10.77 -6.02
CA LYS A 61 5.18 -9.81 -6.75
C LYS A 61 5.02 -9.92 -8.26
N ASN A 62 4.93 -11.13 -8.80
CA ASN A 62 4.79 -11.32 -10.24
C ASN A 62 3.43 -10.81 -10.72
N GLU A 63 2.38 -11.04 -9.96
CA GLU A 63 1.04 -10.54 -10.30
C GLU A 63 1.02 -9.01 -10.29
N ILE A 64 1.67 -8.39 -9.32
CA ILE A 64 1.76 -6.93 -9.22
C ILE A 64 2.44 -6.37 -10.47
N ILE A 65 3.56 -6.96 -10.88
CA ILE A 65 4.29 -6.53 -12.07
C ILE A 65 3.44 -6.72 -13.33
N MET A 66 2.87 -7.90 -13.50
CA MET A 66 2.14 -8.25 -14.73
C MET A 66 0.83 -7.51 -14.87
N SER A 67 0.16 -7.22 -13.76
CA SER A 67 -1.11 -6.51 -13.78
C SER A 67 -0.95 -5.00 -13.81
N GLY A 68 0.28 -4.50 -13.64
CA GLY A 68 0.53 -3.07 -13.61
C GLY A 68 -0.03 -2.40 -12.37
N TYR A 69 -0.18 -3.12 -11.26
CA TYR A 69 -0.66 -2.54 -10.02
C TYR A 69 0.36 -1.56 -9.45
N GLN A 70 -0.14 -0.53 -8.81
CA GLN A 70 0.69 0.49 -8.18
C GLN A 70 0.95 0.09 -6.73
N LEU A 71 2.22 -0.04 -6.35
CA LEU A 71 2.60 -0.47 -5.01
C LEU A 71 2.87 0.73 -4.12
N VAL A 72 2.12 0.84 -3.03
CA VAL A 72 2.25 1.96 -2.06
C VAL A 72 2.69 1.39 -0.72
N ILE A 73 3.78 1.91 -0.19
CA ILE A 73 4.27 1.51 1.14
C ILE A 73 3.41 2.20 2.19
N ALA A 74 2.69 1.39 2.97
CA ALA A 74 1.73 1.84 3.98
C ALA A 74 2.10 1.30 5.36
N CYS A 75 3.34 1.53 5.77
CA CYS A 75 3.85 1.03 7.05
C CYS A 75 4.42 2.18 7.86
N ALA A 76 4.86 1.88 9.09
CA ALA A 76 5.52 2.86 9.94
C ALA A 76 6.78 3.41 9.25
N GLN A 77 7.05 4.70 9.46
CA GLN A 77 8.16 5.38 8.79
C GLN A 77 9.50 4.68 9.01
N LYS A 78 9.73 4.16 10.20
CA LYS A 78 10.98 3.45 10.53
C LYS A 78 11.19 2.18 9.71
N SER A 79 10.13 1.62 9.15
CA SER A 79 10.20 0.39 8.34
C SER A 79 10.25 0.66 6.84
N GLU A 80 10.00 1.90 6.40
CA GLU A 80 9.92 2.23 4.97
C GLU A 80 11.17 1.85 4.20
N GLU A 81 12.36 2.15 4.74
CA GLU A 81 13.61 1.88 4.05
C GLU A 81 13.85 0.39 3.84
N ASP A 82 13.60 -0.41 4.87
CA ASP A 82 13.77 -1.86 4.78
C ASP A 82 12.79 -2.47 3.79
N ILE A 83 11.55 -1.99 3.79
CA ILE A 83 10.54 -2.46 2.86
C ILE A 83 10.89 -2.04 1.43
N ALA A 84 11.34 -0.81 1.24
CA ALA A 84 11.75 -0.33 -0.08
C ALA A 84 12.89 -1.19 -0.64
N ARG A 85 13.88 -1.54 0.18
CA ARG A 85 14.96 -2.41 -0.25
C ARG A 85 14.46 -3.81 -0.63
N ASN A 86 13.50 -4.33 0.13
CA ASN A 86 12.92 -5.64 -0.18
C ASN A 86 12.15 -5.61 -1.50
N ILE A 87 11.41 -4.54 -1.76
CA ILE A 87 10.70 -4.35 -3.02
C ILE A 87 11.67 -4.32 -4.19
N GLU A 88 12.72 -3.52 -4.09
CA GLU A 88 13.73 -3.40 -5.14
C GLU A 88 14.49 -4.70 -5.37
N ARG A 89 14.81 -5.41 -4.28
CA ARG A 89 15.48 -6.71 -4.34
C ARG A 89 14.65 -7.76 -5.10
N ASN A 90 13.33 -7.59 -5.09
CA ASN A 90 12.41 -8.48 -5.78
C ASN A 90 12.07 -8.01 -7.20
N GLY A 91 12.76 -7.00 -7.70
CA GLY A 91 12.65 -6.60 -9.10
C GLY A 91 11.64 -5.52 -9.41
N LEU A 92 10.97 -4.96 -8.40
CA LEU A 92 10.07 -3.84 -8.61
C LEU A 92 10.84 -2.54 -8.43
N LYS A 93 10.77 -1.67 -9.43
CA LYS A 93 11.47 -0.40 -9.40
C LYS A 93 10.54 0.77 -9.13
N GLU A 94 9.25 0.59 -9.32
CA GLU A 94 8.28 1.66 -9.16
C GLU A 94 7.38 1.37 -7.97
N TYR A 95 7.45 2.25 -6.98
CA TYR A 95 6.62 2.19 -5.78
C TYR A 95 6.53 3.60 -5.19
N TRP A 96 5.56 3.81 -4.32
CA TRP A 96 5.36 5.12 -3.69
C TRP A 96 5.48 4.99 -2.18
N LYS A 97 6.21 5.91 -1.57
CA LYS A 97 6.21 6.08 -0.11
C LYS A 97 5.10 7.05 0.26
N THR A 98 4.67 7.01 1.51
CA THR A 98 3.55 7.84 1.97
C THR A 98 3.78 9.33 1.69
N ASN A 99 5.00 9.83 1.92
CA ASN A 99 5.34 11.23 1.72
C ASN A 99 5.52 11.63 0.26
N GLU A 100 5.51 10.67 -0.65
CA GLU A 100 5.69 10.91 -2.08
C GLU A 100 4.38 10.91 -2.86
N MET A 101 3.27 10.69 -2.17
CA MET A 101 2.00 10.55 -2.86
C MET A 101 1.46 11.89 -3.32
N PRO A 102 0.75 11.92 -4.46
CA PRO A 102 0.20 13.18 -4.97
C PRO A 102 -0.99 13.61 -4.14
N TRP A 103 -0.90 14.79 -3.57
CA TRP A 103 -1.83 15.13 -2.53
C TRP A 103 -2.95 16.05 -2.89
N SER A 104 -4.05 15.45 -3.16
CA SER A 104 -5.36 15.98 -2.84
C SER A 104 -5.95 15.26 -1.61
N VAL A 105 -5.14 14.50 -0.89
CA VAL A 105 -5.60 13.65 0.22
C VAL A 105 -4.94 14.09 1.51
N ASP A 106 -5.73 14.39 2.52
CA ASP A 106 -5.24 14.73 3.85
C ASP A 106 -5.11 13.45 4.68
N PHE A 107 -3.95 12.82 4.60
CA PHE A 107 -3.71 11.58 5.35
C PHE A 107 -3.74 11.77 6.85
N GLU A 108 -3.28 12.89 7.33
CA GLU A 108 -3.29 13.16 8.76
C GLU A 108 -4.72 13.21 9.29
N TYR A 109 -5.61 13.85 8.53
CA TYR A 109 -7.01 13.94 8.90
C TYR A 109 -7.66 12.56 8.96
N TYR A 110 -7.50 11.77 7.91
CA TYR A 110 -8.13 10.44 7.86
C TYR A 110 -7.51 9.48 8.86
N ARG A 111 -6.22 9.60 9.12
CA ARG A 111 -5.55 8.78 10.13
C ARG A 111 -6.08 9.10 11.53
N LYS A 112 -6.34 10.36 11.82
CA LYS A 112 -6.93 10.76 13.10
C LYS A 112 -8.34 10.23 13.26
N LEU A 113 -9.14 10.28 12.21
CA LEU A 113 -10.50 9.72 12.25
C LEU A 113 -10.46 8.23 12.54
N ASP A 114 -9.56 7.51 11.89
CA ASP A 114 -9.40 6.08 12.07
C ASP A 114 -8.99 5.75 13.51
N ALA A 115 -8.09 6.53 14.08
CA ALA A 115 -7.63 6.33 15.45
C ALA A 115 -8.71 6.62 16.49
N GLN A 116 -9.65 7.50 16.19
CA GLN A 116 -10.74 7.86 17.08
C GLN A 116 -11.96 6.96 16.92
N GLY A 117 -12.05 6.32 15.80
CA GLY A 117 -13.17 5.50 15.45
C GLY A 117 -13.05 4.09 15.89
#